data_e9ecb56fa4d5c0f7bab14ccdfe3a8915
#
_entry.id   e9ecb56fa4d5c0f7bab14ccdfe3a8915
#
_cell.length_a   1.000
_cell.length_b   1.000
_cell.length_c   1.000
_cell.angle_alpha   90.00
_cell.angle_beta   90.00
_cell.angle_gamma   90.00
#
_symmetry.space_group_name_H-M   'P 1'
#
loop_
_entity.id
_entity.type
_entity.pdbx_description
1 polymer ?
#
loop_
_entity_poly.entity_id
_entity_poly.type
_entity_poly.pdbx_seq_one_letter_code
_entity_poly.pdbx_strand_id
1 'polypeptide(L)'
;MQLTRRAFMVGLAASAATVPLAACSPGSRTTASTSGGAGKASGVIKVAAFENAYGAAIYKQVAEAFEKATGAKVELTVSKTIDQELTPQVAAGNFPDVVFMGVGGKTGFTDKFVQNKSLEPLNDILKITNKGETTTIGDKLLPGMVGNLTTNPYDDDRLMLAPTFMAPAGLVYNKTLFTKNGWTLPATWDEFFALGDEVKAKGVSLFTYPTAGYFDTFFFALLSSIGGDDYFKKVMSYEKNIWTGSEATQALNLVGKLLTQYTLPQTVGYANNQDYTKNQAALMADKALFCPDGSWVAGEMKDAPRSAGFAWGLSLIHI
;
A
#
# COMPACT_ATOMS: atom_id res chain seq x y z
N MET A 1 8.17 -49.38 11.22
CA MET A 1 7.19 -50.15 10.43
C MET A 1 6.76 -49.28 9.27
N GLN A 2 7.42 -49.47 8.12
CA GLN A 2 7.18 -48.72 6.89
C GLN A 2 5.98 -49.34 6.16
N LEU A 3 5.00 -48.54 5.80
CA LEU A 3 3.93 -48.94 4.87
C LEU A 3 4.08 -48.14 3.57
N THR A 4 4.50 -48.89 2.56
CA THR A 4 4.73 -48.50 1.19
C THR A 4 3.41 -48.24 0.44
N ARG A 5 3.43 -47.15 -0.32
CA ARG A 5 2.43 -46.86 -1.37
C ARG A 5 2.61 -47.85 -2.53
N ARG A 6 1.69 -48.79 -2.71
CA ARG A 6 1.38 -49.46 -4.00
C ARG A 6 0.26 -50.46 -3.77
N ALA A 7 -0.84 -50.26 -4.48
CA ALA A 7 -1.83 -51.20 -4.93
C ALA A 7 -3.26 -50.72 -4.69
N PHE A 8 -3.79 -50.01 -5.70
CA PHE A 8 -5.18 -50.13 -6.09
C PHE A 8 -5.29 -49.80 -7.59
N MET A 9 -4.96 -50.78 -8.39
CA MET A 9 -5.37 -50.88 -9.80
C MET A 9 -5.72 -52.35 -10.02
N VAL A 10 -6.98 -52.63 -10.30
CA VAL A 10 -7.50 -53.66 -11.22
C VAL A 10 -9.03 -53.79 -11.07
N GLY A 11 -9.73 -53.55 -12.15
CA GLY A 11 -10.96 -54.28 -12.49
C GLY A 11 -12.23 -53.46 -12.51
N LEU A 12 -12.67 -53.00 -13.69
CA LEU A 12 -13.87 -53.52 -14.34
C LEU A 12 -14.00 -52.94 -15.75
N ALA A 13 -13.99 -53.83 -16.70
CA ALA A 13 -14.23 -53.56 -18.11
C ALA A 13 -15.74 -53.61 -18.45
N ALA A 14 -16.09 -52.85 -19.48
CA ALA A 14 -17.20 -53.06 -20.42
C ALA A 14 -18.61 -52.62 -20.00
N SER A 15 -19.04 -51.49 -20.54
CA SER A 15 -20.23 -51.45 -21.42
C SER A 15 -20.22 -50.16 -22.24
N ALA A 16 -20.20 -50.32 -23.54
CA ALA A 16 -20.25 -49.25 -24.53
C ALA A 16 -21.65 -48.62 -24.54
N ALA A 17 -21.70 -47.31 -24.23
CA ALA A 17 -22.82 -46.46 -24.63
C ALA A 17 -22.18 -45.18 -25.22
N THR A 18 -22.29 -45.06 -26.53
CA THR A 18 -21.87 -43.87 -27.29
C THR A 18 -22.77 -42.69 -26.94
N VAL A 19 -22.26 -41.79 -26.10
CA VAL A 19 -22.80 -40.45 -25.97
C VAL A 19 -21.75 -39.51 -26.56
N PRO A 20 -22.10 -38.60 -27.49
CA PRO A 20 -21.12 -37.63 -27.99
C PRO A 20 -20.74 -36.70 -26.84
N LEU A 21 -19.52 -36.83 -26.32
CA LEU A 21 -18.91 -35.81 -25.49
C LEU A 21 -18.68 -34.57 -26.38
N ALA A 22 -19.53 -33.59 -26.23
CA ALA A 22 -19.14 -32.24 -26.58
C ALA A 22 -17.93 -31.88 -25.71
N ALA A 23 -16.76 -31.91 -26.30
CA ALA A 23 -15.54 -31.44 -25.67
C ALA A 23 -15.74 -29.96 -25.30
N CYS A 24 -15.90 -29.69 -24.03
CA CYS A 24 -15.63 -28.34 -23.48
C CYS A 24 -14.13 -28.13 -23.59
N SER A 25 -13.68 -27.55 -24.69
CA SER A 25 -12.38 -26.91 -24.79
C SER A 25 -12.28 -25.85 -23.69
N PRO A 26 -11.15 -25.79 -22.93
CA PRO A 26 -10.89 -24.65 -22.08
C PRO A 26 -10.82 -23.41 -22.98
N GLY A 27 -11.62 -22.40 -22.61
CA GLY A 27 -11.94 -21.23 -23.41
C GLY A 27 -10.77 -20.67 -24.21
N SER A 28 -10.96 -20.63 -25.49
CA SER A 28 -10.14 -19.89 -26.45
C SER A 28 -10.15 -18.43 -26.00
N ARG A 29 -9.03 -17.94 -25.45
CA ARG A 29 -8.81 -16.52 -25.24
C ARG A 29 -8.84 -15.87 -26.61
N THR A 30 -9.95 -15.25 -26.95
CA THR A 30 -10.00 -14.34 -28.09
C THR A 30 -9.03 -13.21 -27.80
N THR A 31 -7.90 -13.22 -28.48
CA THR A 31 -7.03 -12.06 -28.61
C THR A 31 -7.88 -10.95 -29.23
N ALA A 32 -8.32 -10.02 -28.40
CA ALA A 32 -8.97 -8.80 -28.87
C ALA A 32 -7.94 -8.03 -29.68
N SER A 33 -8.11 -8.01 -31.00
CA SER A 33 -7.38 -7.14 -31.89
C SER A 33 -7.56 -5.71 -31.43
N THR A 34 -6.46 -5.03 -31.16
CA THR A 34 -6.38 -3.58 -30.92
C THR A 34 -6.73 -2.83 -32.18
N SER A 35 -8.01 -2.64 -32.47
CA SER A 35 -8.49 -1.57 -33.30
C SER A 35 -9.42 -0.72 -32.46
N GLY A 36 -9.01 0.54 -32.22
CA GLY A 36 -9.71 1.50 -31.36
C GLY A 36 -11.13 1.80 -31.80
N GLY A 37 -12.05 1.00 -31.33
CA GLY A 37 -13.49 1.25 -31.33
C GLY A 37 -14.01 0.75 -29.99
N ALA A 38 -14.60 1.62 -29.19
CA ALA A 38 -15.29 1.25 -27.96
C ALA A 38 -16.46 0.32 -28.30
N GLY A 39 -16.19 -0.97 -28.48
CA GLY A 39 -17.20 -2.02 -28.48
C GLY A 39 -17.90 -1.99 -27.14
N LYS A 40 -19.24 -2.04 -27.11
CA LYS A 40 -20.00 -2.18 -25.87
C LYS A 40 -19.47 -3.44 -25.15
N ALA A 41 -18.80 -3.27 -24.03
CA ALA A 41 -18.46 -4.37 -23.18
C ALA A 41 -19.78 -5.03 -22.70
N SER A 42 -19.91 -6.32 -22.90
CA SER A 42 -21.05 -7.08 -22.37
C SER A 42 -20.55 -8.01 -21.29
N GLY A 43 -21.21 -7.99 -20.15
CA GLY A 43 -20.88 -8.87 -19.03
C GLY A 43 -20.87 -8.16 -17.69
N VAL A 44 -20.56 -8.90 -16.66
CA VAL A 44 -20.38 -8.44 -15.29
C VAL A 44 -18.90 -8.48 -14.96
N ILE A 45 -18.37 -7.38 -14.45
CA ILE A 45 -16.98 -7.28 -13.96
C ILE A 45 -17.03 -7.24 -12.44
N LYS A 46 -16.37 -8.18 -11.80
CA LYS A 46 -16.27 -8.28 -10.35
C LYS A 46 -15.05 -7.49 -9.87
N VAL A 47 -15.31 -6.45 -9.10
CA VAL A 47 -14.28 -5.56 -8.54
C VAL A 47 -14.29 -5.67 -7.03
N ALA A 48 -13.15 -5.98 -6.45
CA ALA A 48 -12.95 -5.97 -5.01
C ALA A 48 -11.95 -4.86 -4.62
N ALA A 49 -12.31 -4.01 -3.66
CA ALA A 49 -11.49 -2.88 -3.28
C ALA A 49 -11.34 -2.76 -1.76
N PHE A 50 -10.13 -2.43 -1.32
CA PHE A 50 -9.86 -2.10 0.07
C PHE A 50 -10.37 -0.70 0.39
N GLU A 51 -11.22 -0.59 1.41
CA GLU A 51 -11.66 0.70 1.94
C GLU A 51 -10.52 1.31 2.78
N ASN A 52 -9.79 2.22 2.18
CA ASN A 52 -8.72 2.95 2.84
C ASN A 52 -9.24 4.21 3.56
N ALA A 53 -8.33 4.99 4.16
CA ALA A 53 -8.66 6.20 4.90
C ALA A 53 -9.29 7.34 4.07
N TYR A 54 -9.30 7.23 2.75
CA TYR A 54 -10.04 8.14 1.85
C TYR A 54 -11.51 7.73 1.67
N GLY A 55 -11.91 6.56 2.18
CA GLY A 55 -13.27 6.03 2.15
C GLY A 55 -13.62 5.28 0.87
N ALA A 56 -14.87 4.81 0.81
CA ALA A 56 -15.37 3.94 -0.26
C ALA A 56 -16.00 4.68 -1.46
N ALA A 57 -16.31 5.97 -1.31
CA ALA A 57 -17.14 6.70 -2.27
C ALA A 57 -16.52 6.77 -3.68
N ILE A 58 -15.20 6.89 -3.78
CA ILE A 58 -14.51 6.99 -5.06
C ILE A 58 -14.69 5.72 -5.91
N TYR A 59 -14.64 4.54 -5.30
CA TYR A 59 -14.80 3.28 -6.03
C TYR A 59 -16.19 3.15 -6.65
N LYS A 60 -17.23 3.59 -5.91
CA LYS A 60 -18.61 3.61 -6.43
C LYS A 60 -18.75 4.58 -7.61
N GLN A 61 -18.19 5.78 -7.49
CA GLN A 61 -18.23 6.78 -8.57
C GLN A 61 -17.51 6.29 -9.83
N VAL A 62 -16.35 5.63 -9.65
CA VAL A 62 -15.60 5.04 -10.77
C VAL A 62 -16.39 3.90 -11.42
N ALA A 63 -16.99 3.01 -10.64
CA ALA A 63 -17.82 1.93 -11.16
C ALA A 63 -19.03 2.45 -11.98
N GLU A 64 -19.77 3.42 -11.43
CA GLU A 64 -20.90 4.06 -12.10
C GLU A 64 -20.48 4.76 -13.41
N ALA A 65 -19.35 5.48 -13.39
CA ALA A 65 -18.82 6.15 -14.59
C ALA A 65 -18.40 5.12 -15.66
N PHE A 66 -17.76 4.02 -15.24
CA PHE A 66 -17.38 2.94 -16.13
C PHE A 66 -18.58 2.24 -16.76
N GLU A 67 -19.60 1.88 -15.97
CA GLU A 67 -20.86 1.31 -16.46
C GLU A 67 -21.52 2.22 -17.50
N LYS A 68 -21.59 3.52 -17.20
CA LYS A 68 -22.16 4.52 -18.11
C LYS A 68 -21.38 4.64 -19.42
N ALA A 69 -20.05 4.55 -19.35
CA ALA A 69 -19.17 4.69 -20.52
C ALA A 69 -19.17 3.46 -21.42
N THR A 70 -19.26 2.26 -20.85
CA THR A 70 -19.03 0.99 -21.55
C THR A 70 -20.30 0.17 -21.76
N GLY A 71 -21.30 0.32 -20.88
CA GLY A 71 -22.48 -0.54 -20.84
C GLY A 71 -22.28 -1.88 -20.11
N ALA A 72 -21.07 -2.19 -19.64
CA ALA A 72 -20.82 -3.33 -18.76
C ALA A 72 -21.45 -3.10 -17.38
N LYS A 73 -21.61 -4.16 -16.60
CA LYS A 73 -22.03 -4.09 -15.20
C LYS A 73 -20.84 -4.31 -14.28
N VAL A 74 -20.82 -3.61 -13.15
CA VAL A 74 -19.78 -3.76 -12.13
C VAL A 74 -20.39 -4.29 -10.83
N GLU A 75 -19.97 -5.48 -10.42
CA GLU A 75 -20.21 -5.99 -9.07
C GLU A 75 -19.08 -5.51 -8.17
N LEU A 76 -19.34 -4.44 -7.41
CA LEU A 76 -18.36 -3.79 -6.56
C LEU A 76 -18.50 -4.25 -5.11
N THR A 77 -17.42 -4.80 -4.55
CA THR A 77 -17.28 -5.06 -3.10
C THR A 77 -16.19 -4.16 -2.53
N VAL A 78 -16.53 -3.36 -1.52
CA VAL A 78 -15.58 -2.48 -0.82
C VAL A 78 -15.65 -2.79 0.67
N SER A 79 -14.51 -3.13 1.28
CA SER A 79 -14.43 -3.49 2.69
C SER A 79 -13.05 -3.18 3.28
N LYS A 80 -13.00 -2.89 4.58
CA LYS A 80 -11.74 -2.75 5.34
C LYS A 80 -11.05 -4.09 5.60
N THR A 81 -11.76 -5.19 5.41
CA THR A 81 -11.30 -6.57 5.61
C THR A 81 -11.39 -7.40 4.32
N ILE A 82 -11.32 -6.73 3.18
CA ILE A 82 -11.51 -7.35 1.86
C ILE A 82 -10.55 -8.52 1.61
N ASP A 83 -9.33 -8.46 2.12
CA ASP A 83 -8.34 -9.52 2.05
C ASP A 83 -8.79 -10.80 2.78
N GLN A 84 -9.42 -10.64 3.94
CA GLN A 84 -9.97 -11.76 4.70
C GLN A 84 -11.20 -12.36 4.01
N GLU A 85 -12.05 -11.51 3.45
CA GLU A 85 -13.27 -11.92 2.73
C GLU A 85 -12.95 -12.64 1.42
N LEU A 86 -11.90 -12.21 0.70
CA LEU A 86 -11.47 -12.82 -0.55
C LEU A 86 -10.65 -14.09 -0.36
N THR A 87 -9.93 -14.25 0.74
CA THR A 87 -9.05 -15.40 0.96
C THR A 87 -9.76 -16.75 0.75
N PRO A 88 -10.93 -17.04 1.35
CA PRO A 88 -11.63 -18.29 1.11
C PRO A 88 -12.19 -18.41 -0.31
N GLN A 89 -12.60 -17.31 -0.94
CA GLN A 89 -13.11 -17.29 -2.31
C GLN A 89 -12.02 -17.66 -3.30
N VAL A 90 -10.85 -17.03 -3.17
CA VAL A 90 -9.68 -17.33 -3.99
C VAL A 90 -9.20 -18.76 -3.80
N ALA A 91 -9.20 -19.27 -2.57
CA ALA A 91 -8.87 -20.67 -2.29
C ALA A 91 -9.84 -21.66 -2.95
N ALA A 92 -11.11 -21.28 -3.14
CA ALA A 92 -12.11 -22.03 -3.86
C ALA A 92 -12.08 -21.85 -5.39
N GLY A 93 -11.14 -21.05 -5.92
CA GLY A 93 -11.03 -20.76 -7.35
C GLY A 93 -11.94 -19.64 -7.85
N ASN A 94 -12.63 -18.93 -6.95
CA ASN A 94 -13.49 -17.80 -7.27
C ASN A 94 -12.71 -16.50 -7.16
N PHE A 95 -12.23 -16.02 -8.30
CA PHE A 95 -11.45 -14.79 -8.36
C PHE A 95 -12.32 -13.59 -8.75
N PRO A 96 -12.14 -12.40 -8.15
CA PRO A 96 -12.61 -11.18 -8.78
C PRO A 96 -11.78 -10.89 -10.04
N ASP A 97 -12.36 -10.13 -10.98
CA ASP A 97 -11.66 -9.73 -12.21
C ASP A 97 -10.63 -8.63 -11.93
N VAL A 98 -10.93 -7.75 -10.98
CA VAL A 98 -10.06 -6.66 -10.56
C VAL A 98 -9.99 -6.60 -9.04
N VAL A 99 -8.77 -6.51 -8.51
CA VAL A 99 -8.52 -6.27 -7.08
C VAL A 99 -7.78 -4.95 -6.92
N PHE A 100 -8.37 -4.04 -6.15
CA PHE A 100 -7.73 -2.82 -5.72
C PHE A 100 -7.27 -2.96 -4.27
N MET A 101 -5.97 -3.10 -4.06
CA MET A 101 -5.38 -3.33 -2.74
C MET A 101 -3.90 -2.90 -2.74
N GLY A 102 -3.40 -2.49 -1.58
CA GLY A 102 -1.97 -2.28 -1.38
C GLY A 102 -1.18 -3.58 -1.35
N VAL A 103 0.09 -3.52 -1.73
CA VAL A 103 1.06 -4.60 -1.52
C VAL A 103 1.65 -4.52 -0.12
N GLY A 104 2.23 -5.64 0.36
CA GLY A 104 2.88 -5.69 1.68
C GLY A 104 1.92 -5.67 2.87
N GLY A 105 0.63 -5.95 2.66
CA GLY A 105 -0.35 -6.07 3.73
C GLY A 105 -0.06 -7.25 4.67
N LYS A 106 -0.45 -7.14 5.93
CA LYS A 106 -0.18 -8.15 6.99
C LYS A 106 -0.62 -9.57 6.66
N THR A 107 -1.67 -9.72 5.87
CA THR A 107 -2.18 -11.05 5.49
C THR A 107 -1.37 -11.68 4.38
N GLY A 108 -0.48 -10.94 3.72
CA GLY A 108 0.25 -11.39 2.54
C GLY A 108 -0.68 -11.76 1.39
N PHE A 109 -1.89 -11.21 1.35
CA PHE A 109 -2.89 -11.57 0.33
C PHE A 109 -2.38 -11.26 -1.08
N THR A 110 -1.92 -10.03 -1.32
CA THR A 110 -1.36 -9.62 -2.62
C THR A 110 -0.10 -10.39 -2.96
N ASP A 111 0.75 -10.66 -1.96
CA ASP A 111 2.03 -11.35 -2.14
C ASP A 111 1.84 -12.78 -2.68
N LYS A 112 0.74 -13.44 -2.30
CA LYS A 112 0.39 -14.78 -2.83
C LYS A 112 0.14 -14.78 -4.33
N PHE A 113 -0.50 -13.74 -4.87
CA PHE A 113 -0.69 -13.61 -6.32
C PHE A 113 0.63 -13.41 -7.05
N VAL A 114 1.53 -12.61 -6.48
CA VAL A 114 2.89 -12.41 -6.99
C VAL A 114 3.66 -13.73 -6.96
N GLN A 115 3.71 -14.42 -5.82
CA GLN A 115 4.42 -15.68 -5.65
C GLN A 115 3.91 -16.79 -6.57
N ASN A 116 2.59 -16.87 -6.75
CA ASN A 116 1.94 -17.89 -7.58
C ASN A 116 1.93 -17.52 -9.07
N LYS A 117 2.47 -16.34 -9.45
CA LYS A 117 2.46 -15.82 -10.82
C LYS A 117 1.06 -15.81 -11.46
N SER A 118 0.06 -15.43 -10.67
CA SER A 118 -1.35 -15.43 -11.07
C SER A 118 -1.89 -14.06 -11.50
N LEU A 119 -1.00 -13.07 -11.61
CA LEU A 119 -1.33 -11.73 -12.11
C LEU A 119 -1.20 -11.68 -13.63
N GLU A 120 -2.04 -10.88 -14.27
CA GLU A 120 -1.98 -10.60 -15.71
C GLU A 120 -1.07 -9.38 -15.96
N PRO A 121 -0.19 -9.40 -16.98
CA PRO A 121 0.60 -8.23 -17.34
C PRO A 121 -0.26 -7.06 -17.79
N LEU A 122 0.03 -5.87 -17.28
CA LEU A 122 -0.76 -4.65 -17.48
C LEU A 122 -0.05 -3.60 -18.37
N ASN A 123 1.04 -3.95 -19.03
CA ASN A 123 1.83 -3.01 -19.84
C ASN A 123 0.99 -2.23 -20.86
N ASP A 124 -0.01 -2.86 -21.46
CA ASP A 124 -0.84 -2.21 -22.48
C ASP A 124 -1.75 -1.11 -21.92
N ILE A 125 -2.05 -1.13 -20.62
CA ILE A 125 -2.81 -0.05 -19.96
C ILE A 125 -2.07 1.29 -20.10
N LEU A 126 -0.75 1.28 -20.01
CA LEU A 126 0.06 2.49 -20.09
C LEU A 126 -0.05 3.20 -21.46
N LYS A 127 -0.38 2.46 -22.52
CA LYS A 127 -0.52 2.96 -23.89
C LYS A 127 -1.92 3.52 -24.21
N ILE A 128 -2.86 3.30 -23.32
CA ILE A 128 -4.25 3.75 -23.53
C ILE A 128 -4.35 5.26 -23.38
N THR A 129 -5.03 5.90 -24.33
CA THR A 129 -5.45 7.29 -24.25
C THR A 129 -6.96 7.30 -24.00
N ASN A 130 -7.39 7.95 -22.91
CA ASN A 130 -8.81 8.02 -22.59
C ASN A 130 -9.55 8.92 -23.60
N LYS A 131 -10.85 8.66 -23.78
CA LYS A 131 -11.69 9.46 -24.68
C LYS A 131 -11.66 10.93 -24.29
N GLY A 132 -11.30 11.78 -25.26
CA GLY A 132 -11.22 13.24 -25.06
C GLY A 132 -9.87 13.73 -24.51
N GLU A 133 -8.91 12.85 -24.34
CA GLU A 133 -7.55 13.19 -23.92
C GLU A 133 -6.56 13.02 -25.08
N THR A 134 -5.38 13.63 -24.96
CA THR A 134 -4.30 13.55 -25.95
C THR A 134 -3.06 12.82 -25.46
N THR A 135 -3.00 12.55 -24.15
CA THR A 135 -1.89 11.88 -23.49
C THR A 135 -2.29 10.47 -23.06
N THR A 136 -1.35 9.54 -23.06
CA THR A 136 -1.57 8.17 -22.58
C THR A 136 -1.67 8.12 -21.07
N ILE A 137 -2.17 7.01 -20.51
CA ILE A 137 -2.15 6.77 -19.06
C ILE A 137 -0.72 6.82 -18.54
N GLY A 138 0.24 6.21 -19.27
CA GLY A 138 1.65 6.21 -18.87
C GLY A 138 2.25 7.61 -18.78
N ASP A 139 1.90 8.50 -19.70
CA ASP A 139 2.40 9.89 -19.71
C ASP A 139 1.87 10.75 -18.54
N LYS A 140 0.82 10.31 -17.86
CA LYS A 140 0.23 10.99 -16.70
C LYS A 140 0.84 10.54 -15.37
N LEU A 141 1.56 9.42 -15.37
CA LEU A 141 2.17 8.91 -14.16
C LEU A 141 3.40 9.74 -13.78
N LEU A 142 3.57 9.99 -12.49
CA LEU A 142 4.77 10.65 -12.02
C LEU A 142 6.00 9.73 -12.19
N PRO A 143 7.19 10.28 -12.40
CA PRO A 143 8.43 9.50 -12.44
C PRO A 143 8.56 8.60 -11.20
N GLY A 144 8.97 7.37 -11.39
CA GLY A 144 9.13 6.38 -10.31
C GLY A 144 7.85 5.65 -9.88
N MET A 145 6.68 6.00 -10.40
CA MET A 145 5.44 5.24 -10.10
C MET A 145 5.40 3.86 -10.75
N VAL A 146 6.13 3.66 -11.83
CA VAL A 146 6.28 2.36 -12.52
C VAL A 146 7.74 2.00 -12.69
N GLY A 147 8.05 0.75 -13.00
CA GLY A 147 9.42 0.28 -13.19
C GLY A 147 10.19 0.08 -11.88
N ASN A 148 9.49 -0.11 -10.78
CA ASN A 148 10.06 -0.44 -9.47
C ASN A 148 9.56 -1.82 -9.01
N LEU A 149 10.15 -2.39 -7.96
CA LEU A 149 9.79 -3.72 -7.45
C LEU A 149 8.33 -3.84 -6.97
N THR A 150 7.67 -2.73 -6.62
CA THR A 150 6.25 -2.74 -6.26
C THR A 150 5.37 -2.98 -7.47
N THR A 151 5.68 -2.38 -8.60
CA THR A 151 4.89 -2.50 -9.83
C THR A 151 5.37 -3.64 -10.73
N ASN A 152 6.66 -3.98 -10.66
CA ASN A 152 7.34 -5.00 -11.44
C ASN A 152 8.01 -6.02 -10.50
N PRO A 153 7.24 -6.82 -9.74
CA PRO A 153 7.77 -7.64 -8.65
C PRO A 153 8.66 -8.81 -9.11
N TYR A 154 8.74 -9.06 -10.42
CA TYR A 154 9.60 -10.11 -10.98
C TYR A 154 10.92 -9.58 -11.52
N ASP A 155 11.22 -8.28 -11.31
CA ASP A 155 12.42 -7.61 -11.80
C ASP A 155 12.62 -7.80 -13.33
N ASP A 156 11.53 -7.70 -14.07
CA ASP A 156 11.47 -7.75 -15.52
C ASP A 156 10.66 -6.57 -16.07
N ASP A 157 10.47 -6.47 -17.38
CA ASP A 157 9.78 -5.35 -18.01
C ASP A 157 8.24 -5.40 -17.89
N ARG A 158 7.69 -6.35 -17.11
CA ARG A 158 6.25 -6.51 -16.98
C ARG A 158 5.68 -5.69 -15.84
N LEU A 159 4.75 -4.81 -16.17
CA LEU A 159 3.89 -4.15 -15.18
C LEU A 159 2.84 -5.16 -14.70
N MET A 160 2.99 -5.64 -13.47
CA MET A 160 2.06 -6.61 -12.88
C MET A 160 1.06 -5.96 -11.92
N LEU A 161 1.42 -4.81 -11.35
CA LEU A 161 0.61 -4.04 -10.41
C LEU A 161 0.55 -2.59 -10.88
N ALA A 162 -0.64 -2.14 -11.31
CA ALA A 162 -0.82 -0.77 -11.80
C ALA A 162 -1.03 0.21 -10.64
N PRO A 163 -0.24 1.27 -10.54
CA PRO A 163 -0.46 2.32 -9.55
C PRO A 163 -1.71 3.13 -9.92
N THR A 164 -2.56 3.41 -8.96
CA THR A 164 -3.79 4.19 -9.17
C THR A 164 -3.71 5.57 -8.53
N PHE A 165 -3.01 5.70 -7.43
CA PHE A 165 -2.70 6.98 -6.78
C PHE A 165 -1.45 6.84 -5.92
N MET A 166 -0.86 7.97 -5.59
CA MET A 166 0.24 8.06 -4.64
C MET A 166 -0.19 8.93 -3.46
N ALA A 167 0.02 8.42 -2.26
CA ALA A 167 -0.23 9.13 -1.03
C ALA A 167 1.12 9.43 -0.35
N PRO A 168 1.58 10.68 -0.33
CA PRO A 168 2.86 11.01 0.32
C PRO A 168 2.76 10.76 1.82
N ALA A 169 3.76 10.05 2.35
CA ALA A 169 4.00 9.85 3.77
C ALA A 169 5.15 10.75 4.24
N GLY A 170 5.13 11.13 5.51
CA GLY A 170 6.14 12.00 6.12
C GLY A 170 5.87 12.19 7.60
N LEU A 171 6.36 13.29 8.16
CA LEU A 171 6.07 13.68 9.53
C LEU A 171 4.93 14.70 9.55
N VAL A 172 3.79 14.31 10.12
CA VAL A 172 2.70 15.26 10.37
C VAL A 172 2.96 16.06 11.64
N TYR A 173 2.46 17.29 11.67
CA TYR A 173 2.61 18.21 12.79
C TYR A 173 1.46 19.22 12.86
N ASN A 174 1.32 19.92 13.99
CA ASN A 174 0.37 21.01 14.14
C ASN A 174 1.00 22.36 13.71
N LYS A 175 0.63 22.88 12.53
CA LYS A 175 1.10 24.18 12.01
C LYS A 175 0.84 25.34 12.99
N THR A 176 -0.32 25.34 13.61
CA THR A 176 -0.71 26.40 14.55
C THR A 176 0.18 26.42 15.79
N LEU A 177 0.53 25.22 16.30
CA LEU A 177 1.45 25.11 17.44
C LEU A 177 2.85 25.64 17.10
N PHE A 178 3.36 25.30 15.90
CA PHE A 178 4.64 25.82 15.41
C PHE A 178 4.65 27.34 15.30
N THR A 179 3.63 27.91 14.63
CA THR A 179 3.50 29.37 14.48
C THR A 179 3.42 30.08 15.84
N LYS A 180 2.62 29.55 16.76
CA LYS A 180 2.42 30.14 18.10
C LYS A 180 3.70 30.20 18.92
N ASN A 181 4.59 29.22 18.77
CA ASN A 181 5.84 29.14 19.50
C ASN A 181 7.04 29.68 18.74
N GLY A 182 6.88 30.13 17.50
CA GLY A 182 7.98 30.59 16.64
C GLY A 182 8.94 29.47 16.22
N TRP A 183 8.49 28.21 16.23
CA TRP A 183 9.31 27.09 15.80
C TRP A 183 9.38 26.99 14.29
N THR A 184 10.54 26.62 13.80
CA THR A 184 10.78 26.30 12.38
C THR A 184 10.87 24.79 12.20
N LEU A 185 10.47 24.32 11.01
CA LEU A 185 10.65 22.91 10.68
C LEU A 185 12.16 22.63 10.54
N PRO A 186 12.68 21.61 11.21
CA PRO A 186 14.08 21.25 11.10
C PRO A 186 14.38 20.70 9.70
N ALA A 187 15.56 21.01 9.17
CA ALA A 187 16.06 20.50 7.89
C ALA A 187 17.15 19.43 8.06
N THR A 188 17.67 19.27 9.26
CA THR A 188 18.71 18.30 9.61
C THR A 188 18.37 17.53 10.89
N TRP A 189 19.04 16.40 11.12
CA TRP A 189 18.89 15.63 12.37
C TRP A 189 19.34 16.42 13.60
N ASP A 190 20.38 17.24 13.46
CA ASP A 190 20.86 18.08 14.57
C ASP A 190 19.82 19.14 14.93
N GLU A 191 19.23 19.80 13.94
CA GLU A 191 18.12 20.74 14.17
C GLU A 191 16.88 20.05 14.74
N PHE A 192 16.59 18.81 14.29
CA PHE A 192 15.47 18.02 14.79
C PHE A 192 15.63 17.70 16.28
N PHE A 193 16.81 17.27 16.69
CA PHE A 193 17.08 16.99 18.10
C PHE A 193 17.22 18.26 18.94
N ALA A 194 17.77 19.34 18.39
CA ALA A 194 17.81 20.64 19.08
C ALA A 194 16.39 21.17 19.36
N LEU A 195 15.49 21.05 18.38
CA LEU A 195 14.07 21.36 18.62
C LEU A 195 13.49 20.42 19.69
N GLY A 196 13.87 19.15 19.71
CA GLY A 196 13.47 18.18 20.72
C GLY A 196 13.86 18.60 22.13
N ASP A 197 15.07 19.11 22.33
CA ASP A 197 15.55 19.62 23.62
C ASP A 197 14.76 20.86 24.05
N GLU A 198 14.50 21.78 23.11
CA GLU A 198 13.71 22.99 23.36
C GLU A 198 12.29 22.66 23.83
N VAL A 199 11.58 21.78 23.10
CA VAL A 199 10.17 21.49 23.39
C VAL A 199 10.00 20.64 24.64
N LYS A 200 10.98 19.80 24.96
CA LYS A 200 11.01 19.02 26.19
C LYS A 200 11.01 19.91 27.43
N ALA A 201 11.73 21.04 27.37
CA ALA A 201 11.72 22.04 28.43
C ALA A 201 10.33 22.69 28.62
N LYS A 202 9.46 22.63 27.61
CA LYS A 202 8.08 23.12 27.63
C LYS A 202 7.06 22.01 27.94
N GLY A 203 7.51 20.80 28.28
CA GLY A 203 6.66 19.65 28.61
C GLY A 203 6.01 18.96 27.39
N VAL A 204 6.53 19.21 26.18
CA VAL A 204 6.06 18.58 24.94
C VAL A 204 7.12 17.59 24.47
N SER A 205 6.71 16.43 23.98
CA SER A 205 7.64 15.48 23.36
C SER A 205 7.87 15.81 21.90
N LEU A 206 9.07 15.50 21.38
CA LEU A 206 9.37 15.72 19.97
C LEU A 206 8.58 14.77 19.06
N PHE A 207 8.40 13.53 19.48
CA PHE A 207 7.96 12.44 18.60
C PHE A 207 6.95 11.51 19.25
N THR A 208 6.03 11.02 18.46
CA THR A 208 5.17 9.87 18.75
C THR A 208 4.97 9.08 17.48
N TYR A 209 4.60 7.80 17.55
CA TYR A 209 4.43 6.98 16.36
C TYR A 209 3.42 5.83 16.55
N PRO A 210 2.60 5.54 15.54
CA PRO A 210 2.04 4.20 15.36
C PRO A 210 3.10 3.27 14.77
N THR A 211 2.96 1.96 14.96
CA THR A 211 3.85 0.97 14.30
C THR A 211 3.43 0.72 12.85
N ALA A 212 3.21 -0.48 12.45
CA ALA A 212 3.01 -0.93 11.08
C ALA A 212 2.20 0.03 10.17
N GLY A 213 2.77 0.35 9.02
CA GLY A 213 2.20 1.25 8.03
C GLY A 213 2.53 2.73 8.25
N TYR A 214 3.20 3.07 9.35
CA TYR A 214 3.55 4.44 9.72
C TYR A 214 5.02 4.58 10.08
N PHE A 215 5.48 3.95 11.15
CA PHE A 215 6.89 4.01 11.54
C PHE A 215 7.83 3.38 10.52
N ASP A 216 7.40 2.32 9.87
CA ASP A 216 8.14 1.67 8.79
C ASP A 216 8.33 2.59 7.58
N THR A 217 7.32 3.39 7.19
CA THR A 217 7.48 4.37 6.11
C THR A 217 8.51 5.45 6.45
N PHE A 218 8.51 5.92 7.70
CA PHE A 218 9.53 6.83 8.20
C PHE A 218 10.93 6.18 8.17
N PHE A 219 11.04 4.95 8.63
CA PHE A 219 12.32 4.23 8.64
C PHE A 219 12.84 3.94 7.24
N PHE A 220 11.96 3.61 6.30
CA PHE A 220 12.33 3.43 4.89
C PHE A 220 12.83 4.72 4.25
N ALA A 221 12.19 5.84 4.52
CA ALA A 221 12.66 7.14 4.06
C ALA A 221 14.05 7.48 4.63
N LEU A 222 14.28 7.18 5.91
CA LEU A 222 15.58 7.35 6.55
C LEU A 222 16.67 6.49 5.90
N LEU A 223 16.39 5.21 5.63
CA LEU A 223 17.35 4.31 4.98
C LEU A 223 17.70 4.79 3.57
N SER A 224 16.70 5.23 2.80
CA SER A 224 16.89 5.79 1.46
C SER A 224 17.69 7.11 1.50
N SER A 225 17.42 7.96 2.48
CA SER A 225 18.14 9.24 2.68
C SER A 225 19.61 9.04 3.02
N ILE A 226 19.92 8.04 3.85
CA ILE A 226 21.30 7.77 4.28
C ILE A 226 22.12 7.07 3.20
N GLY A 227 21.57 6.06 2.55
CA GLY A 227 22.32 5.18 1.66
C GLY A 227 21.95 5.32 0.17
N GLY A 228 20.94 6.12 -0.15
CA GLY A 228 20.41 6.27 -1.51
C GLY A 228 19.59 5.07 -1.98
N ASP A 229 19.11 5.16 -3.22
CA ASP A 229 18.22 4.16 -3.81
C ASP A 229 18.83 2.77 -3.92
N ASP A 230 20.12 2.69 -4.24
CA ASP A 230 20.81 1.40 -4.37
C ASP A 230 20.93 0.68 -3.03
N TYR A 231 21.24 1.40 -1.97
CA TYR A 231 21.25 0.84 -0.62
C TYR A 231 19.85 0.39 -0.21
N PHE A 232 18.83 1.23 -0.45
CA PHE A 232 17.46 0.89 -0.13
C PHE A 232 16.98 -0.36 -0.88
N LYS A 233 17.29 -0.50 -2.17
CA LYS A 233 17.00 -1.72 -2.94
C LYS A 233 17.65 -2.96 -2.33
N LYS A 234 18.91 -2.87 -1.90
CA LYS A 234 19.63 -3.97 -1.22
C LYS A 234 18.97 -4.35 0.10
N VAL A 235 18.51 -3.36 0.88
CA VAL A 235 17.75 -3.60 2.11
C VAL A 235 16.46 -4.36 1.79
N MET A 236 15.69 -3.90 0.82
CA MET A 236 14.41 -4.52 0.44
C MET A 236 14.59 -5.90 -0.20
N SER A 237 15.75 -6.19 -0.78
CA SER A 237 16.10 -7.49 -1.34
C SER A 237 16.75 -8.44 -0.30
N TYR A 238 16.86 -8.02 0.96
CA TYR A 238 17.47 -8.79 2.03
C TYR A 238 18.92 -9.22 1.73
N GLU A 239 19.71 -8.30 1.13
CA GLU A 239 21.10 -8.60 0.80
C GLU A 239 21.88 -9.03 2.06
N LYS A 240 22.72 -10.03 1.92
CA LYS A 240 23.49 -10.60 3.04
C LYS A 240 24.35 -9.51 3.69
N ASN A 241 24.32 -9.43 5.01
CA ASN A 241 25.06 -8.46 5.84
C ASN A 241 24.69 -7.00 5.64
N ILE A 242 23.58 -6.67 4.96
CA ILE A 242 23.16 -5.29 4.71
C ILE A 242 23.00 -4.46 5.99
N TRP A 243 22.69 -5.11 7.10
CA TRP A 243 22.49 -4.47 8.40
C TRP A 243 23.77 -4.32 9.25
N THR A 244 24.94 -4.67 8.73
CA THR A 244 26.25 -4.56 9.44
C THR A 244 27.11 -3.41 8.93
N GLY A 245 26.65 -2.68 7.92
CA GLY A 245 27.35 -1.53 7.32
C GLY A 245 27.21 -0.24 8.09
N SER A 246 27.89 0.80 7.61
CA SER A 246 27.89 2.15 8.17
C SER A 246 26.50 2.79 8.10
N GLU A 247 25.79 2.60 6.98
CA GLU A 247 24.46 3.14 6.73
C GLU A 247 23.44 2.58 7.72
N ALA A 248 23.45 1.27 7.93
CA ALA A 248 22.61 0.62 8.94
C ALA A 248 22.92 1.14 10.34
N THR A 249 24.22 1.23 10.68
CA THR A 249 24.67 1.73 11.99
C THR A 249 24.19 3.17 12.22
N GLN A 250 24.32 4.03 11.21
CA GLN A 250 23.84 5.41 11.28
C GLN A 250 22.32 5.47 11.48
N ALA A 251 21.55 4.74 10.68
CA ALA A 251 20.10 4.71 10.79
C ALA A 251 19.64 4.21 12.17
N LEU A 252 20.21 3.11 12.66
CA LEU A 252 19.86 2.54 13.95
C LEU A 252 20.23 3.45 15.13
N ASN A 253 21.38 4.16 15.06
CA ASN A 253 21.77 5.13 16.08
C ASN A 253 20.81 6.34 16.14
N LEU A 254 20.41 6.89 14.98
CA LEU A 254 19.45 7.98 14.91
C LEU A 254 18.08 7.56 15.47
N VAL A 255 17.57 6.41 15.04
CA VAL A 255 16.32 5.86 15.55
C VAL A 255 16.43 5.53 17.03
N GLY A 256 17.51 4.91 17.47
CA GLY A 256 17.75 4.61 18.88
C GLY A 256 17.72 5.87 19.76
N LYS A 257 18.40 6.93 19.33
CA LYS A 257 18.37 8.24 20.01
C LYS A 257 16.95 8.81 20.05
N LEU A 258 16.24 8.81 18.92
CA LEU A 258 14.88 9.33 18.80
C LEU A 258 13.93 8.60 19.74
N LEU A 259 13.92 7.28 19.71
CA LEU A 259 13.00 6.46 20.48
C LEU A 259 13.27 6.49 21.98
N THR A 260 14.52 6.59 22.41
CA THR A 260 14.88 6.54 23.84
C THR A 260 14.83 7.89 24.54
N GLN A 261 15.03 9.00 23.81
CA GLN A 261 15.21 10.30 24.43
C GLN A 261 14.10 11.32 24.11
N TYR A 262 13.43 11.18 22.98
CA TYR A 262 12.54 12.21 22.43
C TYR A 262 11.10 11.75 22.16
N THR A 263 10.83 10.46 22.32
CA THR A 263 9.49 9.91 22.10
C THR A 263 8.59 10.12 23.31
N LEU A 264 7.33 10.43 23.06
CA LEU A 264 6.30 10.55 24.09
C LEU A 264 6.21 9.23 24.86
N PRO A 265 6.33 9.23 26.22
CA PRO A 265 6.43 8.00 27.02
C PRO A 265 5.27 7.00 26.81
N GLN A 266 4.05 7.49 26.57
CA GLN A 266 2.89 6.64 26.36
C GLN A 266 2.86 5.96 24.99
N THR A 267 3.70 6.38 24.04
CA THR A 267 3.70 5.89 22.65
C THR A 267 3.76 4.38 22.58
N VAL A 268 4.66 3.74 23.32
CA VAL A 268 4.87 2.28 23.27
C VAL A 268 3.60 1.50 23.62
N GLY A 269 2.81 2.00 24.58
CA GLY A 269 1.55 1.36 24.99
C GLY A 269 0.46 1.39 23.92
N TYR A 270 0.56 2.31 22.97
CA TYR A 270 -0.43 2.53 21.91
C TYR A 270 0.12 2.33 20.50
N ALA A 271 1.39 1.98 20.38
CA ALA A 271 2.05 1.77 19.08
C ALA A 271 1.66 0.42 18.43
N ASN A 272 0.46 -0.07 18.68
CA ASN A 272 -0.08 -1.32 18.15
C ASN A 272 -1.20 -1.07 17.14
N ASN A 273 -1.68 -2.12 16.50
CA ASN A 273 -2.68 -2.01 15.42
C ASN A 273 -4.09 -1.64 15.87
N GLN A 274 -4.40 -1.80 17.15
CA GLN A 274 -5.75 -1.53 17.69
C GLN A 274 -5.85 -0.10 18.20
N ASP A 275 -4.76 0.40 18.80
CA ASP A 275 -4.73 1.70 19.50
C ASP A 275 -3.92 2.78 18.74
N TYR A 276 -3.49 2.53 17.52
CA TYR A 276 -2.58 3.40 16.77
C TYR A 276 -3.06 4.85 16.66
N THR A 277 -4.36 5.07 16.56
CA THR A 277 -4.96 6.41 16.51
C THR A 277 -4.78 7.21 17.81
N LYS A 278 -4.47 6.56 18.95
CA LYS A 278 -4.18 7.26 20.19
C LYS A 278 -2.87 8.04 20.13
N ASN A 279 -1.87 7.57 19.38
CA ASN A 279 -0.64 8.29 19.17
C ASN A 279 -0.84 9.49 18.21
N GLN A 280 -1.65 9.36 17.18
CA GLN A 280 -2.07 10.48 16.34
C GLN A 280 -2.88 11.52 17.15
N ALA A 281 -3.80 11.05 17.99
CA ALA A 281 -4.57 11.92 18.90
C ALA A 281 -3.68 12.66 19.91
N ALA A 282 -2.58 12.06 20.35
CA ALA A 282 -1.61 12.72 21.23
C ALA A 282 -0.93 13.92 20.55
N LEU A 283 -0.61 13.81 19.24
CA LEU A 283 -0.13 14.94 18.45
C LEU A 283 -1.23 16.01 18.33
N MET A 284 -2.48 15.61 18.06
CA MET A 284 -3.60 16.55 17.94
C MET A 284 -3.91 17.28 19.25
N ALA A 285 -3.52 16.71 20.39
CA ALA A 285 -3.62 17.30 21.72
C ALA A 285 -2.37 18.07 22.15
N ASP A 286 -1.45 18.36 21.21
CA ASP A 286 -0.18 19.10 21.43
C ASP A 286 0.77 18.43 22.43
N LYS A 287 0.66 17.10 22.64
CA LYS A 287 1.55 16.34 23.53
C LYS A 287 2.85 15.90 22.83
N ALA A 288 2.84 15.83 21.52
CA ALA A 288 3.99 15.55 20.68
C ALA A 288 4.00 16.47 19.46
N LEU A 289 5.18 16.80 18.93
CA LEU A 289 5.30 17.66 17.76
C LEU A 289 5.12 16.92 16.45
N PHE A 290 5.72 15.74 16.32
CA PHE A 290 5.76 14.99 15.09
C PHE A 290 5.22 13.57 15.26
N CYS A 291 4.55 13.09 14.21
CA CYS A 291 4.11 11.70 14.09
C CYS A 291 4.32 11.26 12.64
N PRO A 292 4.93 10.09 12.37
CA PRO A 292 4.93 9.51 11.03
C PRO A 292 3.50 9.22 10.60
N ASP A 293 3.12 9.71 9.44
CA ASP A 293 1.77 9.57 8.89
C ASP A 293 1.78 9.97 7.40
N GLY A 294 0.63 10.17 6.79
CA GLY A 294 0.54 10.58 5.41
C GLY A 294 -0.63 11.55 5.15
N SER A 295 -0.79 11.88 3.89
CA SER A 295 -1.83 12.82 3.42
C SER A 295 -3.26 12.38 3.78
N TRP A 296 -3.47 11.15 4.19
CA TRP A 296 -4.76 10.58 4.62
C TRP A 296 -5.15 10.93 6.05
N VAL A 297 -4.21 11.37 6.91
CA VAL A 297 -4.42 11.57 8.36
C VAL A 297 -5.61 12.49 8.67
N ALA A 298 -5.85 13.51 7.85
CA ALA A 298 -6.95 14.43 8.05
C ALA A 298 -8.32 13.73 7.94
N GLY A 299 -8.44 12.77 7.02
CA GLY A 299 -9.63 11.93 6.84
C GLY A 299 -9.75 10.86 7.95
N GLU A 300 -8.65 10.21 8.26
CA GLU A 300 -8.58 9.16 9.29
C GLU A 300 -8.96 9.70 10.68
N MET A 301 -8.48 10.89 11.02
CA MET A 301 -8.67 11.53 12.31
C MET A 301 -9.76 12.62 12.33
N LYS A 302 -10.65 12.65 11.33
CA LYS A 302 -11.66 13.72 11.17
C LYS A 302 -12.54 13.96 12.41
N ASP A 303 -12.92 12.88 13.08
CA ASP A 303 -13.82 12.89 14.22
C ASP A 303 -13.08 12.93 15.59
N ALA A 304 -11.75 12.93 15.58
CA ALA A 304 -10.96 12.94 16.81
C ALA A 304 -10.88 14.35 17.43
N PRO A 305 -10.93 14.45 18.77
CA PRO A 305 -10.69 15.70 19.48
C PRO A 305 -9.32 16.29 19.18
N ARG A 306 -9.25 17.63 19.11
CA ARG A 306 -8.01 18.35 18.78
C ARG A 306 -7.88 19.65 19.56
N SER A 307 -6.65 20.14 19.70
CA SER A 307 -6.38 21.44 20.30
C SER A 307 -7.02 22.59 19.53
N ALA A 308 -7.30 23.68 20.22
CA ALA A 308 -7.94 24.86 19.61
C ALA A 308 -7.10 25.43 18.46
N GLY A 309 -7.73 25.59 17.29
CA GLY A 309 -7.10 26.10 16.10
C GLY A 309 -6.14 25.11 15.44
N PHE A 310 -6.14 23.84 15.78
CA PHE A 310 -5.29 22.80 15.18
C PHE A 310 -5.36 22.82 13.66
N ALA A 311 -4.20 22.82 13.01
CA ALA A 311 -4.07 22.75 11.56
C ALA A 311 -2.98 21.75 11.16
N TRP A 312 -3.35 20.76 10.33
CA TRP A 312 -2.40 19.78 9.82
C TRP A 312 -1.29 20.40 8.99
N GLY A 313 -0.07 20.01 9.24
CA GLY A 313 1.07 20.13 8.36
C GLY A 313 1.65 18.75 8.06
N LEU A 314 2.24 18.61 6.90
CA LEU A 314 3.01 17.43 6.50
C LEU A 314 4.39 17.92 6.09
N SER A 315 5.41 17.42 6.75
CA SER A 315 6.79 17.63 6.40
C SER A 315 7.32 16.39 5.69
N LEU A 316 7.82 16.58 4.50
CA LEU A 316 8.51 15.55 3.74
C LEU A 316 10.02 15.64 4.02
N ILE A 317 10.41 15.90 5.27
CA ILE A 317 11.80 16.03 5.64
C ILE A 317 12.51 14.73 5.31
N HIS A 318 13.32 14.81 4.29
CA HIS A 318 14.37 13.83 4.03
C HIS A 318 15.58 14.31 4.84
N ILE A 319 15.60 13.92 6.08
CA ILE A 319 16.67 14.30 7.00
C ILE A 319 17.87 13.38 6.74
#